data_149d2d3ead28b5f20fb816740a9a0234
#
_entry.id   149d2d3ead28b5f20fb816740a9a0234
#
_cell.length_a   1.000
_cell.length_b   1.000
_cell.length_c   1.000
_cell.angle_alpha   90.00
_cell.angle_beta   90.00
_cell.angle_gamma   90.00
#
_symmetry.space_group_name_H-M   'P 1'
#
loop_
_entity.id
_entity.type
_entity.pdbx_description
1 polymer ?
#
loop_
_entity_poly.entity_id
_entity_poly.type
_entity_poly.pdbx_seq_one_letter_code
_entity_poly.pdbx_strand_id
1 'polypeptide(L)'
;LFKRLPNKRLIPEYYEIIKEPSAISTLRGKIQRKQYSGVPDFVRDFALVVHNAQVFNRPNSQPVRDVLKLDEVFKAGLQKLIEEGYATEDEIKYPDLGEIPYSTPEPDPVSEDEEAEDEEDDEDEEADDSDDDKKRKRGRRGKSGPGKKGEEEDDDDKAADAEQKRRGRPPKVATPMEHRIDRILKSLRKPKSPDGTPMLLPFERLPDKTEVPEYYQVIMNPLAYDILKRKAKRKKYASIEEFMKDVELMFNNAMHFNEEGSDIHKWAQELLAEAKRVEVEERARPDSEYLQAAEGRIPLPHIVHKGDMWKVGDWIHIQNPNDITKPIVAQIYRTWKTANDEEWINACWYYRPEQTVHQYEKHFFANEVVKTGQYRDHKIDEVLNKCFVMFYTRYNRGRPRNLPPNTEVYVCEARYNEVQHKFNKIKTWASCLPDEVRDKDYEMDLFDAPRKIKKVPSPLLHLLKDDAKETDALPQPEWKHPNAPPVAGGIHKHRRHPQVSFSSCVVE
;
A
#
# COMPACT_ATOMS: atom_id res chain seq x y z
N LEU A 1 -0.65 -16.22 -10.35
CA LEU A 1 0.26 -17.15 -9.68
C LEU A 1 1.29 -17.74 -10.67
N PHE A 2 0.94 -18.50 -11.68
CA PHE A 2 1.85 -19.27 -12.56
C PHE A 2 2.63 -18.49 -13.62
N LYS A 3 2.58 -17.16 -13.57
CA LYS A 3 3.24 -16.30 -14.58
C LYS A 3 4.77 -16.34 -14.48
N ARG A 4 5.33 -16.42 -13.26
CA ARG A 4 6.77 -16.48 -12.98
C ARG A 4 7.06 -17.57 -11.97
N LEU A 5 8.30 -18.09 -11.95
CA LEU A 5 8.77 -18.99 -10.90
C LEU A 5 8.80 -18.26 -9.56
N PRO A 6 8.49 -18.96 -8.45
CA PRO A 6 8.62 -18.41 -7.12
C PRO A 6 10.03 -17.89 -6.85
N ASN A 7 10.15 -16.88 -6.01
CA ASN A 7 11.47 -16.38 -5.63
C ASN A 7 12.19 -17.41 -4.74
N LYS A 8 13.35 -17.88 -5.17
CA LYS A 8 14.13 -18.91 -4.47
C LYS A 8 14.53 -18.53 -3.03
N ARG A 9 14.58 -17.21 -2.73
CA ARG A 9 14.87 -16.71 -1.37
C ARG A 9 13.63 -16.70 -0.48
N LEU A 10 12.43 -16.57 -1.06
CA LEU A 10 11.17 -16.50 -0.32
C LEU A 10 10.55 -17.89 -0.12
N ILE A 11 10.67 -18.78 -1.12
CA ILE A 11 10.12 -20.13 -1.08
C ILE A 11 11.20 -21.11 -1.51
N PRO A 12 12.22 -21.37 -0.67
CA PRO A 12 13.29 -22.33 -0.98
C PRO A 12 12.76 -23.75 -1.13
N GLU A 13 11.77 -24.14 -0.33
CA GLU A 13 11.12 -25.45 -0.30
C GLU A 13 10.53 -25.86 -1.66
N TYR A 14 10.03 -24.90 -2.44
CA TYR A 14 9.55 -25.15 -3.79
C TYR A 14 10.63 -25.80 -4.66
N TYR A 15 11.89 -25.39 -4.53
CA TYR A 15 13.02 -25.89 -5.32
C TYR A 15 13.63 -27.16 -4.76
N GLU A 16 13.28 -27.54 -3.53
CA GLU A 16 13.63 -28.83 -2.92
C GLU A 16 12.65 -29.92 -3.37
N ILE A 17 11.36 -29.58 -3.45
CA ILE A 17 10.28 -30.48 -3.83
C ILE A 17 10.20 -30.61 -5.36
N ILE A 18 10.25 -29.51 -6.08
CA ILE A 18 10.06 -29.44 -7.54
C ILE A 18 11.41 -29.54 -8.26
N LYS A 19 11.64 -30.67 -8.90
CA LYS A 19 12.92 -30.96 -9.60
C LYS A 19 13.04 -30.20 -10.93
N GLU A 20 11.93 -30.05 -11.68
CA GLU A 20 11.87 -29.36 -12.95
C GLU A 20 10.93 -28.13 -12.88
N PRO A 21 11.40 -26.99 -12.32
CA PRO A 21 10.57 -25.80 -12.21
C PRO A 21 10.18 -25.21 -13.56
N SER A 22 8.89 -25.00 -13.79
CA SER A 22 8.36 -24.40 -15.01
C SER A 22 7.32 -23.32 -14.70
N ALA A 23 7.25 -22.26 -15.53
CA ALA A 23 6.28 -21.18 -15.43
C ALA A 23 5.97 -20.61 -16.82
N ILE A 24 4.84 -19.93 -16.97
CA ILE A 24 4.41 -19.36 -18.26
C ILE A 24 5.48 -18.40 -18.85
N SER A 25 6.23 -17.68 -18.03
CA SER A 25 7.34 -16.84 -18.49
C SER A 25 8.48 -17.65 -19.09
N THR A 26 8.73 -18.88 -18.58
CA THR A 26 9.73 -19.80 -19.10
C THR A 26 9.34 -20.30 -20.49
N LEU A 27 8.08 -20.77 -20.64
CA LEU A 27 7.54 -21.21 -21.92
C LEU A 27 7.62 -20.07 -22.96
N ARG A 28 7.16 -18.88 -22.59
CA ARG A 28 7.21 -17.70 -23.45
C ARG A 28 8.64 -17.35 -23.90
N GLY A 29 9.60 -17.45 -22.98
CA GLY A 29 11.01 -17.25 -23.29
C GLY A 29 11.56 -18.29 -24.28
N LYS A 30 11.19 -19.57 -24.10
CA LYS A 30 11.59 -20.64 -25.01
C LYS A 30 10.98 -20.46 -26.41
N ILE A 31 9.70 -20.06 -26.53
CA ILE A 31 9.05 -19.74 -27.81
C ILE A 31 9.80 -18.59 -28.51
N GLN A 32 10.07 -17.50 -27.80
CA GLN A 32 10.76 -16.33 -28.38
C GLN A 32 12.18 -16.66 -28.87
N ARG A 33 12.87 -17.58 -28.19
CA ARG A 33 14.21 -18.04 -28.57
C ARG A 33 14.21 -19.20 -29.55
N LYS A 34 13.02 -19.65 -30.01
CA LYS A 34 12.84 -20.80 -30.90
C LYS A 34 13.51 -22.09 -30.38
N GLN A 35 13.35 -22.37 -29.09
CA GLN A 35 14.00 -23.49 -28.39
C GLN A 35 13.18 -24.78 -28.36
N TYR A 36 11.94 -24.77 -28.86
CA TYR A 36 11.12 -25.97 -29.01
C TYR A 36 11.38 -26.62 -30.36
N SER A 37 11.59 -27.93 -30.35
CA SER A 37 11.75 -28.74 -31.57
C SER A 37 10.41 -29.08 -32.21
N GLY A 38 9.32 -29.08 -31.42
CA GLY A 38 7.95 -29.38 -31.89
C GLY A 38 6.91 -29.08 -30.83
N VAL A 39 5.66 -29.36 -31.15
CA VAL A 39 4.51 -29.18 -30.25
C VAL A 39 4.64 -30.04 -28.98
N PRO A 40 5.12 -31.29 -29.01
CA PRO A 40 5.24 -32.13 -27.82
C PRO A 40 6.09 -31.53 -26.72
N ASP A 41 7.21 -30.87 -27.08
CA ASP A 41 8.09 -30.23 -26.10
C ASP A 41 7.39 -29.03 -25.37
N PHE A 42 6.61 -28.29 -26.12
CA PHE A 42 5.81 -27.20 -25.59
C PHE A 42 4.69 -27.69 -24.66
N VAL A 43 4.00 -28.75 -25.05
CA VAL A 43 2.96 -29.41 -24.24
C VAL A 43 3.55 -29.98 -22.95
N ARG A 44 4.74 -30.59 -23.00
CA ARG A 44 5.46 -31.09 -21.82
C ARG A 44 5.78 -29.96 -20.83
N ASP A 45 6.33 -28.84 -21.30
CA ASP A 45 6.68 -27.72 -20.44
C ASP A 45 5.45 -27.10 -19.78
N PHE A 46 4.30 -27.07 -20.47
CA PHE A 46 3.05 -26.59 -19.88
C PHE A 46 2.48 -27.61 -18.87
N ALA A 47 2.49 -28.89 -19.21
CA ALA A 47 2.08 -29.95 -18.29
C ALA A 47 2.90 -29.92 -16.98
N LEU A 48 4.20 -29.57 -17.04
CA LEU A 48 5.02 -29.34 -15.85
C LEU A 48 4.52 -28.18 -14.98
N VAL A 49 3.97 -27.11 -15.56
CA VAL A 49 3.39 -26.02 -14.76
C VAL A 49 2.20 -26.54 -13.95
N VAL A 50 1.33 -27.32 -14.59
CA VAL A 50 0.14 -27.91 -13.96
C VAL A 50 0.52 -28.93 -12.89
N HIS A 51 1.43 -29.84 -13.22
CA HIS A 51 1.90 -30.91 -12.32
C HIS A 51 2.60 -30.32 -11.09
N ASN A 52 3.54 -29.40 -11.28
CA ASN A 52 4.28 -28.76 -10.19
C ASN A 52 3.37 -28.00 -9.22
N ALA A 53 2.32 -27.37 -9.75
CA ALA A 53 1.34 -26.70 -8.91
C ALA A 53 0.53 -27.67 -8.05
N GLN A 54 0.18 -28.84 -8.58
CA GLN A 54 -0.53 -29.89 -7.83
C GLN A 54 0.36 -30.63 -6.84
N VAL A 55 1.65 -30.79 -7.14
CA VAL A 55 2.64 -31.42 -6.23
C VAL A 55 2.99 -30.51 -5.06
N PHE A 56 3.12 -29.20 -5.30
CA PHE A 56 3.54 -28.26 -4.27
C PHE A 56 2.42 -27.76 -3.39
N ASN A 57 1.22 -27.58 -3.94
CA ASN A 57 0.08 -27.04 -3.21
C ASN A 57 -0.86 -28.13 -2.72
N ARG A 58 -1.61 -27.87 -1.65
CA ARG A 58 -2.61 -28.79 -1.11
C ARG A 58 -3.72 -29.06 -2.15
N PRO A 59 -4.28 -30.26 -2.21
CA PRO A 59 -5.48 -30.55 -2.99
C PRO A 59 -6.58 -29.57 -2.60
N ASN A 60 -7.39 -29.13 -3.56
CA ASN A 60 -8.49 -28.18 -3.38
C ASN A 60 -8.10 -26.76 -2.94
N SER A 61 -6.81 -26.42 -2.87
CA SER A 61 -6.36 -25.05 -2.65
C SER A 61 -6.67 -24.16 -3.86
N GLN A 62 -6.79 -22.86 -3.65
CA GLN A 62 -7.04 -21.91 -4.73
C GLN A 62 -6.01 -22.02 -5.88
N PRO A 63 -4.67 -22.13 -5.61
CA PRO A 63 -3.70 -22.38 -6.67
C PRO A 63 -3.98 -23.61 -7.51
N VAL A 64 -4.41 -24.73 -6.88
CA VAL A 64 -4.73 -25.94 -7.63
C VAL A 64 -5.98 -25.76 -8.49
N ARG A 65 -7.03 -25.14 -7.95
CA ARG A 65 -8.23 -24.80 -8.75
C ARG A 65 -7.91 -23.89 -9.93
N ASP A 66 -7.05 -22.90 -9.74
CA ASP A 66 -6.67 -21.94 -10.78
C ASP A 66 -5.82 -22.61 -11.89
N VAL A 67 -4.88 -23.50 -11.51
CA VAL A 67 -4.08 -24.21 -12.51
C VAL A 67 -4.90 -25.21 -13.32
N LEU A 68 -5.89 -25.87 -12.72
CA LEU A 68 -6.79 -26.77 -13.41
C LEU A 68 -7.67 -26.03 -14.43
N LYS A 69 -8.20 -24.85 -14.08
CA LYS A 69 -8.90 -23.99 -15.04
C LYS A 69 -8.00 -23.52 -16.18
N LEU A 70 -6.74 -23.22 -15.86
CA LEU A 70 -5.76 -22.85 -16.88
C LEU A 70 -5.45 -24.01 -17.80
N ASP A 71 -5.40 -25.22 -17.28
CA ASP A 71 -5.22 -26.47 -18.03
C ASP A 71 -6.38 -26.75 -19.01
N GLU A 72 -7.62 -26.55 -18.56
CA GLU A 72 -8.80 -26.65 -19.43
C GLU A 72 -8.73 -25.69 -20.63
N VAL A 73 -8.37 -24.42 -20.36
CA VAL A 73 -8.20 -23.41 -21.41
C VAL A 73 -7.08 -23.78 -22.37
N PHE A 74 -5.98 -24.32 -21.85
CA PHE A 74 -4.86 -24.76 -22.66
C PHE A 74 -5.24 -25.96 -23.57
N LYS A 75 -5.90 -26.96 -23.01
CA LYS A 75 -6.41 -28.14 -23.78
C LYS A 75 -7.39 -27.73 -24.88
N ALA A 76 -8.30 -26.79 -24.58
CA ALA A 76 -9.19 -26.23 -25.60
C ALA A 76 -8.43 -25.49 -26.71
N GLY A 77 -7.31 -24.82 -26.35
CA GLY A 77 -6.41 -24.19 -27.33
C GLY A 77 -5.66 -25.20 -28.20
N LEU A 78 -5.19 -26.32 -27.62
CA LEU A 78 -4.55 -27.41 -28.36
C LEU A 78 -5.51 -28.08 -29.34
N GLN A 79 -6.78 -28.26 -28.94
CA GLN A 79 -7.81 -28.84 -29.81
C GLN A 79 -8.03 -27.98 -31.07
N LYS A 80 -8.00 -26.66 -30.94
CA LYS A 80 -8.07 -25.75 -32.09
C LYS A 80 -6.88 -25.89 -33.04
N LEU A 81 -5.67 -26.16 -32.51
CA LEU A 81 -4.50 -26.40 -33.37
C LEU A 81 -4.64 -27.68 -34.20
N ILE A 82 -5.34 -28.69 -33.68
CA ILE A 82 -5.68 -29.89 -34.47
C ILE A 82 -6.69 -29.55 -35.57
N GLU A 83 -7.77 -28.84 -35.21
CA GLU A 83 -8.81 -28.41 -36.14
C GLU A 83 -8.25 -27.57 -37.31
N GLU A 84 -7.24 -26.75 -37.02
CA GLU A 84 -6.54 -25.89 -37.97
C GLU A 84 -5.41 -26.63 -38.74
N GLY A 85 -5.13 -27.90 -38.39
CA GLY A 85 -4.11 -28.70 -39.03
C GLY A 85 -2.66 -28.41 -38.68
N TYR A 86 -2.42 -27.68 -37.55
CA TYR A 86 -1.07 -27.34 -37.08
C TYR A 86 -0.46 -28.38 -36.14
N ALA A 87 -1.25 -29.31 -35.61
CA ALA A 87 -0.80 -30.38 -34.71
C ALA A 87 -1.63 -31.63 -34.89
N THR A 88 -1.09 -32.80 -34.52
CA THR A 88 -1.79 -34.08 -34.48
C THR A 88 -2.21 -34.44 -33.05
N GLU A 89 -3.16 -35.37 -32.90
CA GLU A 89 -3.63 -35.87 -31.59
C GLU A 89 -2.48 -36.45 -30.73
N ASP A 90 -1.51 -37.12 -31.38
CA ASP A 90 -0.36 -37.70 -30.69
C ASP A 90 0.61 -36.64 -30.20
N GLU A 91 0.76 -35.51 -30.89
CA GLU A 91 1.66 -34.41 -30.52
C GLU A 91 1.16 -33.58 -29.35
N ILE A 92 -0.15 -33.58 -29.09
CA ILE A 92 -0.73 -32.81 -27.96
C ILE A 92 -0.93 -33.65 -26.69
N LYS A 93 -0.60 -34.94 -26.74
CA LYS A 93 -0.76 -35.84 -25.59
C LYS A 93 0.16 -35.45 -24.44
N TYR A 94 -0.42 -35.35 -23.24
CA TYR A 94 0.37 -35.04 -22.03
C TYR A 94 1.30 -36.21 -21.71
N PRO A 95 2.58 -35.92 -21.41
CA PRO A 95 3.52 -36.91 -20.91
C PRO A 95 3.13 -37.37 -19.50
N ASP A 96 3.52 -38.58 -19.15
CA ASP A 96 3.48 -39.02 -17.76
C ASP A 96 4.58 -38.29 -16.95
N LEU A 97 4.20 -37.48 -15.98
CA LEU A 97 5.10 -36.68 -15.12
C LEU A 97 5.24 -37.29 -13.72
N GLY A 98 4.62 -38.45 -13.47
CA GLY A 98 4.64 -39.12 -12.17
C GLY A 98 3.41 -38.83 -11.31
N GLU A 99 3.34 -39.49 -10.15
CA GLU A 99 2.21 -39.41 -9.24
C GLU A 99 2.18 -38.08 -8.48
N ILE A 100 0.97 -37.55 -8.25
CA ILE A 100 0.73 -36.38 -7.40
C ILE A 100 0.57 -36.93 -5.96
N PRO A 101 1.40 -36.49 -4.98
CA PRO A 101 1.49 -37.11 -3.66
C PRO A 101 0.21 -37.07 -2.80
N TYR A 102 -0.81 -36.32 -3.17
CA TYR A 102 -2.02 -36.13 -2.37
C TYR A 102 -3.30 -36.34 -3.19
N SER A 103 -3.62 -37.60 -3.49
CA SER A 103 -4.81 -37.97 -4.27
C SER A 103 -6.03 -38.37 -3.43
N THR A 104 -6.01 -38.26 -2.10
CA THR A 104 -7.16 -38.58 -1.24
C THR A 104 -7.97 -37.31 -0.92
N PRO A 105 -9.28 -37.29 -1.24
CA PRO A 105 -10.14 -36.16 -0.90
C PRO A 105 -10.50 -36.17 0.58
N GLU A 106 -10.05 -35.18 1.33
CA GLU A 106 -10.62 -34.85 2.63
C GLU A 106 -11.78 -33.85 2.44
N PRO A 107 -12.83 -33.88 3.29
CA PRO A 107 -14.01 -33.04 3.12
C PRO A 107 -13.72 -31.55 3.26
N ASP A 108 -14.38 -30.74 2.43
CA ASP A 108 -14.26 -29.30 2.34
C ASP A 108 -14.39 -28.58 3.68
N PRO A 109 -13.41 -27.78 4.09
CA PRO A 109 -13.68 -26.71 5.03
C PRO A 109 -14.36 -25.54 4.30
N VAL A 110 -15.45 -25.08 4.89
CA VAL A 110 -16.30 -23.98 4.47
C VAL A 110 -15.45 -22.76 4.07
N SER A 111 -15.81 -22.15 2.95
CA SER A 111 -15.25 -20.96 2.35
C SER A 111 -14.90 -19.83 3.34
N GLU A 112 -13.60 -19.53 3.45
CA GLU A 112 -13.07 -18.24 3.90
C GLU A 112 -12.26 -17.63 2.74
N ASP A 113 -12.95 -17.27 1.68
CA ASP A 113 -12.39 -16.43 0.62
C ASP A 113 -12.66 -14.98 0.99
N GLU A 114 -11.67 -14.29 1.57
CA GLU A 114 -11.52 -12.82 1.43
C GLU A 114 -10.29 -12.19 2.10
N GLU A 115 -9.30 -12.92 2.66
CA GLU A 115 -8.22 -12.25 3.42
C GLU A 115 -6.76 -12.47 2.92
N ALA A 116 -6.52 -13.03 1.75
CA ALA A 116 -5.15 -13.43 1.33
C ALA A 116 -4.44 -12.52 0.29
N GLU A 117 -4.93 -11.32 -0.02
CA GLU A 117 -4.29 -10.44 -1.02
C GLU A 117 -3.53 -9.21 -0.48
N ASP A 118 -3.46 -9.01 0.84
CA ASP A 118 -2.92 -7.76 1.41
C ASP A 118 -1.54 -7.88 2.10
N GLU A 119 -0.85 -9.01 2.07
CA GLU A 119 0.38 -9.19 2.86
C GLU A 119 1.70 -8.75 2.19
N GLU A 120 1.73 -8.32 0.94
CA GLU A 120 2.99 -7.98 0.26
C GLU A 120 3.36 -6.49 0.20
N ASP A 121 2.53 -5.56 0.68
CA ASP A 121 2.79 -4.11 0.51
C ASP A 121 3.18 -3.37 1.81
N ASP A 122 3.24 -4.03 2.97
CA ASP A 122 3.54 -3.38 4.26
C ASP A 122 5.03 -3.45 4.69
N GLU A 123 5.92 -4.16 3.97
CA GLU A 123 7.33 -4.29 4.38
C GLU A 123 8.20 -3.05 4.08
N ASP A 124 7.75 -2.13 3.25
CA ASP A 124 8.53 -0.92 2.91
C ASP A 124 8.28 0.28 3.85
N GLU A 125 7.31 0.19 4.79
CA GLU A 125 7.01 1.31 5.72
C GLU A 125 7.50 1.10 7.16
N GLU A 126 7.98 -0.08 7.55
CA GLU A 126 8.45 -0.34 8.94
C GLU A 126 9.93 -0.02 9.18
N ALA A 127 10.69 0.36 8.17
CA ALA A 127 12.14 0.62 8.31
C ALA A 127 12.48 1.99 8.94
N ASP A 128 11.51 2.89 9.16
CA ASP A 128 11.79 4.28 9.55
C ASP A 128 11.46 4.64 11.02
N ASP A 129 10.90 3.72 11.81
CA ASP A 129 10.52 4.05 13.22
C ASP A 129 11.43 3.41 14.30
N SER A 130 12.45 2.63 13.89
CA SER A 130 13.35 1.95 14.86
C SER A 130 14.80 2.49 14.91
N ASP A 131 15.14 3.50 14.10
CA ASP A 131 16.55 3.96 13.98
C ASP A 131 16.95 5.10 14.91
N ASP A 132 16.03 5.67 15.69
CA ASP A 132 16.34 6.79 16.59
C ASP A 132 16.92 6.36 17.97
N ASP A 133 16.80 5.09 18.34
CA ASP A 133 17.34 4.58 19.62
C ASP A 133 18.72 3.90 19.49
N LYS A 134 19.20 3.58 18.28
CA LYS A 134 20.51 2.91 18.08
C LYS A 134 21.68 3.87 17.81
N LYS A 135 21.45 5.14 17.52
CA LYS A 135 22.51 6.12 17.27
C LYS A 135 23.13 6.74 18.54
N ARG A 136 22.59 6.47 19.74
CA ARG A 136 23.14 7.00 21.01
C ARG A 136 24.22 6.15 21.67
N LYS A 137 24.65 5.00 21.13
CA LYS A 137 25.62 4.09 21.79
C LYS A 137 26.95 3.83 21.04
N ARG A 138 27.27 4.53 19.96
CA ARG A 138 28.61 4.42 19.35
C ARG A 138 29.22 5.79 19.06
N GLY A 139 29.95 6.34 20.02
CA GLY A 139 30.78 7.51 19.79
C GLY A 139 31.32 8.22 21.02
N ARG A 140 31.94 7.48 21.93
CA ARG A 140 32.73 8.14 22.96
C ARG A 140 34.08 7.46 23.12
N ARG A 141 35.04 7.90 22.29
CA ARG A 141 36.47 7.76 22.65
C ARG A 141 37.25 8.93 22.05
N GLY A 142 37.53 9.89 22.91
CA GLY A 142 38.77 10.61 23.09
C GLY A 142 39.27 11.58 22.05
N LYS A 143 39.20 12.87 22.32
CA LYS A 143 40.40 13.67 22.54
C LYS A 143 40.09 15.06 23.08
N SER A 144 40.78 15.39 24.10
CA SER A 144 40.84 16.69 24.83
C SER A 144 41.47 17.79 23.99
N GLY A 145 40.97 19.04 24.25
CA GLY A 145 41.68 20.29 23.93
C GLY A 145 40.73 21.53 23.99
N PRO A 146 41.16 22.65 24.55
CA PRO A 146 40.31 23.57 25.27
C PRO A 146 39.89 24.84 24.51
N GLY A 147 38.71 25.34 24.88
CA GLY A 147 38.39 26.77 24.94
C GLY A 147 38.04 27.50 23.68
N LYS A 148 36.76 27.96 23.60
CA LYS A 148 36.43 29.39 23.56
C LYS A 148 34.92 29.62 23.68
N LYS A 149 34.62 30.68 24.39
CA LYS A 149 33.31 31.28 24.66
C LYS A 149 32.62 31.81 23.38
N GLY A 150 31.28 31.83 23.47
CA GLY A 150 30.44 32.93 22.90
C GLY A 150 29.65 32.46 21.66
N GLU A 151 28.42 32.49 21.88
CA GLU A 151 27.36 33.29 21.29
C GLU A 151 26.08 32.46 21.13
N GLU A 152 25.04 32.98 21.74
CA GLU A 152 23.64 32.57 21.59
C GLU A 152 23.22 32.96 20.18
N GLU A 153 22.92 31.98 19.33
CA GLU A 153 22.19 32.15 18.07
C GLU A 153 21.03 31.17 17.98
N ASP A 154 19.86 31.77 18.01
CA ASP A 154 18.54 31.43 17.52
C ASP A 154 18.17 29.95 17.32
N ASP A 155 17.32 29.48 18.26
CA ASP A 155 16.62 28.18 18.22
C ASP A 155 15.48 28.08 17.16
N ASP A 156 15.17 29.18 16.46
CA ASP A 156 14.06 29.21 15.48
C ASP A 156 14.36 28.46 14.14
N ASP A 157 15.63 28.39 13.75
CA ASP A 157 16.00 27.69 12.50
C ASP A 157 15.95 26.14 12.58
N LYS A 158 16.03 25.60 13.80
CA LYS A 158 15.93 24.14 14.00
C LYS A 158 14.49 23.59 13.92
N ALA A 159 13.51 24.44 14.19
CA ALA A 159 12.09 24.07 14.07
C ALA A 159 11.66 24.02 12.60
N ALA A 160 12.13 24.95 11.76
CA ALA A 160 11.83 24.98 10.34
C ALA A 160 12.44 23.81 9.57
N ASP A 161 13.64 23.35 9.95
CA ASP A 161 14.31 22.20 9.31
C ASP A 161 13.70 20.85 9.71
N ALA A 162 13.10 20.75 10.91
CA ALA A 162 12.34 19.57 11.35
C ALA A 162 10.97 19.46 10.66
N GLU A 163 10.37 20.60 10.28
CA GLU A 163 9.10 20.65 9.54
C GLU A 163 9.30 20.28 8.05
N GLN A 164 10.46 20.61 7.47
CA GLN A 164 10.79 20.21 6.09
C GLN A 164 11.01 18.70 5.91
N LYS A 165 11.45 17.98 6.94
CA LYS A 165 11.65 16.50 6.88
C LYS A 165 10.37 15.68 6.95
N ARG A 166 9.21 16.30 7.26
CA ARG A 166 7.89 15.64 7.37
C ARG A 166 6.96 15.88 6.17
N ARG A 167 7.47 16.44 5.07
CA ARG A 167 6.69 16.67 3.86
C ARG A 167 6.30 15.33 3.23
N GLY A 168 4.99 15.02 3.22
CA GLY A 168 4.43 13.85 2.57
C GLY A 168 3.52 12.96 3.42
N ARG A 169 3.31 13.28 4.70
CA ARG A 169 2.41 12.51 5.58
C ARG A 169 1.24 13.41 6.02
N PRO A 170 -0.03 12.93 5.93
CA PRO A 170 -1.16 13.70 6.44
C PRO A 170 -1.01 13.95 7.94
N PRO A 171 -1.49 15.09 8.46
CA PRO A 171 -1.41 15.39 9.88
C PRO A 171 -2.13 14.32 10.70
N LYS A 172 -1.56 13.97 11.85
CA LYS A 172 -2.20 13.02 12.78
C LYS A 172 -3.34 13.77 13.50
N VAL A 173 -4.54 13.70 12.94
CA VAL A 173 -5.76 14.14 13.61
C VAL A 173 -6.48 12.91 14.06
N ALA A 174 -6.33 12.51 15.32
CA ALA A 174 -6.96 11.35 15.90
C ALA A 174 -8.08 11.77 16.86
N THR A 175 -9.16 11.00 16.91
CA THR A 175 -10.24 11.21 17.88
C THR A 175 -9.77 10.84 19.28
N PRO A 176 -10.41 11.36 20.36
CA PRO A 176 -10.11 10.91 21.72
C PRO A 176 -10.18 9.39 21.89
N MET A 177 -11.14 8.72 21.22
CA MET A 177 -11.24 7.27 21.19
C MET A 177 -10.00 6.62 20.57
N GLU A 178 -9.55 7.09 19.41
CA GLU A 178 -8.35 6.56 18.74
C GLU A 178 -7.09 6.75 19.60
N HIS A 179 -6.97 7.88 20.29
CA HIS A 179 -5.89 8.09 21.25
C HIS A 179 -5.94 7.10 22.43
N ARG A 180 -7.12 6.81 22.98
CA ARG A 180 -7.30 5.83 24.05
C ARG A 180 -6.89 4.42 23.58
N ILE A 181 -7.33 4.00 22.41
CA ILE A 181 -6.93 2.71 21.79
C ILE A 181 -5.41 2.64 21.61
N ASP A 182 -4.78 3.68 21.06
CA ASP A 182 -3.33 3.73 20.86
C ASP A 182 -2.56 3.64 22.19
N ARG A 183 -3.06 4.27 23.26
CA ARG A 183 -2.46 4.16 24.60
C ARG A 183 -2.59 2.76 25.19
N ILE A 184 -3.73 2.09 25.02
CA ILE A 184 -3.91 0.69 25.45
C ILE A 184 -2.96 -0.22 24.66
N LEU A 185 -2.86 -0.09 23.34
CA LEU A 185 -1.91 -0.84 22.52
C LEU A 185 -0.46 -0.61 22.96
N LYS A 186 -0.08 0.62 23.27
CA LYS A 186 1.27 0.94 23.76
C LYS A 186 1.54 0.39 25.18
N SER A 187 0.53 0.32 26.05
CA SER A 187 0.69 -0.20 27.40
C SER A 187 1.02 -1.70 27.37
N LEU A 188 0.42 -2.48 26.48
CA LEU A 188 0.64 -3.91 26.31
C LEU A 188 2.10 -4.25 25.92
N ARG A 189 2.86 -3.30 25.37
CA ARG A 189 4.27 -3.49 25.00
C ARG A 189 5.24 -3.26 26.16
N LYS A 190 4.79 -2.71 27.29
CA LYS A 190 5.65 -2.36 28.41
C LYS A 190 6.03 -3.54 29.32
N PRO A 191 5.11 -4.48 29.64
CA PRO A 191 5.40 -5.57 30.55
C PRO A 191 6.49 -6.49 30.00
N LYS A 192 7.43 -6.84 30.89
CA LYS A 192 8.54 -7.74 30.60
C LYS A 192 8.59 -8.81 31.66
N SER A 193 8.95 -10.03 31.27
CA SER A 193 9.22 -11.12 32.17
C SER A 193 10.51 -10.87 32.97
N PRO A 194 10.79 -11.63 34.03
CA PRO A 194 11.98 -11.47 34.87
C PRO A 194 13.32 -11.59 34.13
N ASP A 195 13.34 -12.30 33.00
CA ASP A 195 14.49 -12.45 32.11
C ASP A 195 14.67 -11.28 31.13
N GLY A 196 13.73 -10.29 31.15
CA GLY A 196 13.75 -9.12 30.29
C GLY A 196 13.04 -9.30 28.93
N THR A 197 12.47 -10.46 28.64
CA THR A 197 11.72 -10.74 27.43
C THR A 197 10.37 -10.00 27.45
N PRO A 198 9.96 -9.32 26.35
CA PRO A 198 8.63 -8.70 26.28
C PRO A 198 7.54 -9.77 26.38
N MET A 199 6.63 -9.64 27.35
CA MET A 199 5.53 -10.61 27.54
C MET A 199 4.58 -10.67 26.35
N LEU A 200 4.50 -9.60 25.55
CA LEU A 200 3.63 -9.52 24.36
C LEU A 200 4.15 -10.37 23.19
N LEU A 201 5.42 -10.74 23.17
CA LEU A 201 6.07 -11.38 22.02
C LEU A 201 5.33 -12.61 21.45
N PRO A 202 4.81 -13.56 22.27
CA PRO A 202 4.06 -14.71 21.76
C PRO A 202 2.71 -14.35 21.13
N PHE A 203 2.18 -13.16 21.41
CA PHE A 203 0.87 -12.68 20.95
C PHE A 203 0.98 -11.66 19.80
N GLU A 204 2.21 -11.31 19.38
CA GLU A 204 2.41 -10.32 18.32
C GLU A 204 1.84 -10.78 16.99
N ARG A 205 2.05 -12.05 16.62
CA ARG A 205 1.58 -12.66 15.38
C ARG A 205 0.88 -13.98 15.66
N LEU A 206 -0.01 -14.37 14.75
CA LEU A 206 -0.59 -15.72 14.81
C LEU A 206 0.51 -16.76 14.58
N PRO A 207 0.41 -17.93 15.25
CA PRO A 207 1.36 -19.03 15.01
C PRO A 207 1.23 -19.50 13.55
N ASP A 208 2.34 -19.97 12.98
CA ASP A 208 2.31 -20.51 11.62
C ASP A 208 1.42 -21.77 11.58
N LYS A 209 0.52 -21.81 10.57
CA LYS A 209 -0.42 -22.94 10.36
C LYS A 209 0.31 -24.26 10.13
N THR A 210 1.56 -24.21 9.65
CA THR A 210 2.40 -25.40 9.41
C THR A 210 3.11 -25.89 10.66
N GLU A 211 3.45 -24.96 11.58
CA GLU A 211 4.13 -25.29 12.84
C GLU A 211 3.15 -25.73 13.93
N VAL A 212 1.99 -25.06 14.01
CA VAL A 212 0.98 -25.32 15.06
C VAL A 212 -0.41 -25.47 14.46
N PRO A 213 -0.68 -26.52 13.66
CA PRO A 213 -2.00 -26.72 13.03
C PRO A 213 -3.11 -26.95 14.05
N GLU A 214 -2.79 -27.50 15.23
CA GLU A 214 -3.73 -27.76 16.32
C GLU A 214 -4.36 -26.48 16.87
N TYR A 215 -3.65 -25.36 16.83
CA TYR A 215 -4.18 -24.05 17.24
C TYR A 215 -5.45 -23.69 16.47
N TYR A 216 -5.44 -23.89 15.16
CA TYR A 216 -6.56 -23.55 14.28
C TYR A 216 -7.71 -24.55 14.29
N GLN A 217 -7.49 -25.73 14.88
CA GLN A 217 -8.56 -26.69 15.15
C GLN A 217 -9.33 -26.36 16.42
N VAL A 218 -8.64 -25.81 17.43
CA VAL A 218 -9.20 -25.47 18.75
C VAL A 218 -9.77 -24.05 18.76
N ILE A 219 -9.08 -23.09 18.12
CA ILE A 219 -9.42 -21.66 18.13
C ILE A 219 -10.18 -21.31 16.86
N MET A 220 -11.47 -21.08 17.00
CA MET A 220 -12.37 -20.74 15.86
C MET A 220 -12.16 -19.32 15.33
N ASN A 221 -11.79 -18.37 16.18
CA ASN A 221 -11.59 -16.96 15.83
C ASN A 221 -10.18 -16.54 16.24
N PRO A 222 -9.15 -16.89 15.46
CA PRO A 222 -7.76 -16.56 15.78
C PRO A 222 -7.54 -15.05 15.68
N LEU A 223 -6.86 -14.47 16.67
CA LEU A 223 -6.59 -13.04 16.74
C LEU A 223 -5.22 -12.79 17.38
N ALA A 224 -4.45 -11.84 16.84
CA ALA A 224 -3.14 -11.46 17.32
C ALA A 224 -3.01 -9.92 17.42
N TYR A 225 -1.97 -9.46 18.13
CA TYR A 225 -1.75 -8.04 18.39
C TYR A 225 -1.56 -7.21 17.11
N ASP A 226 -0.88 -7.73 16.09
CA ASP A 226 -0.70 -7.08 14.79
C ASP A 226 -2.04 -6.83 14.08
N ILE A 227 -2.99 -7.77 14.20
CA ILE A 227 -4.36 -7.62 13.65
C ILE A 227 -5.11 -6.52 14.41
N LEU A 228 -5.03 -6.48 15.75
CA LEU A 228 -5.61 -5.40 16.56
C LEU A 228 -5.04 -4.04 16.13
N LYS A 229 -3.73 -3.92 16.03
CA LYS A 229 -3.02 -2.71 15.60
C LYS A 229 -3.45 -2.29 14.20
N ARG A 230 -3.59 -3.23 13.27
CA ARG A 230 -4.04 -3.02 11.89
C ARG A 230 -5.49 -2.54 11.85
N LYS A 231 -6.40 -3.19 12.59
CA LYS A 231 -7.81 -2.75 12.72
C LYS A 231 -7.90 -1.34 13.30
N ALA A 232 -7.11 -1.01 14.36
CA ALA A 232 -7.06 0.31 14.96
C ALA A 232 -6.53 1.37 13.97
N LYS A 233 -5.42 1.08 13.26
CA LYS A 233 -4.85 1.96 12.23
C LYS A 233 -5.85 2.21 11.08
N ARG A 234 -6.63 1.20 10.71
CA ARG A 234 -7.68 1.29 9.67
C ARG A 234 -9.02 1.84 10.18
N LYS A 235 -9.06 2.30 11.45
CA LYS A 235 -10.26 2.88 12.09
C LYS A 235 -11.50 1.98 12.00
N LYS A 236 -11.31 0.66 12.13
CA LYS A 236 -12.38 -0.35 12.05
C LYS A 236 -13.21 -0.44 13.34
N TYR A 237 -12.73 0.10 14.46
CA TYR A 237 -13.45 0.08 15.74
C TYR A 237 -14.36 1.30 15.83
N ALA A 238 -15.65 1.06 16.07
CA ALA A 238 -16.63 2.11 16.31
C ALA A 238 -16.61 2.62 17.77
N SER A 239 -16.11 1.80 18.70
CA SER A 239 -16.01 2.15 20.12
C SER A 239 -14.85 1.44 20.81
N ILE A 240 -14.48 1.92 22.02
CA ILE A 240 -13.48 1.25 22.86
C ILE A 240 -13.95 -0.14 23.29
N GLU A 241 -15.25 -0.31 23.53
CA GLU A 241 -15.86 -1.58 23.92
C GLU A 241 -15.63 -2.66 22.83
N GLU A 242 -15.77 -2.28 21.56
CA GLU A 242 -15.53 -3.17 20.44
C GLU A 242 -14.05 -3.58 20.37
N PHE A 243 -13.13 -2.61 20.53
CA PHE A 243 -11.71 -2.88 20.62
C PHE A 243 -11.36 -3.80 21.80
N MET A 244 -11.90 -3.54 22.97
CA MET A 244 -11.62 -4.36 24.17
C MET A 244 -12.16 -5.79 24.05
N LYS A 245 -13.26 -6.02 23.33
CA LYS A 245 -13.75 -7.38 23.02
C LYS A 245 -12.70 -8.16 22.20
N ASP A 246 -12.11 -7.52 21.22
CA ASP A 246 -11.04 -8.16 20.44
C ASP A 246 -9.78 -8.42 21.29
N VAL A 247 -9.40 -7.48 22.18
CA VAL A 247 -8.30 -7.70 23.14
C VAL A 247 -8.59 -8.88 24.07
N GLU A 248 -9.79 -8.97 24.61
CA GLU A 248 -10.22 -10.08 25.45
C GLU A 248 -10.23 -11.39 24.67
N LEU A 249 -10.71 -11.39 23.45
CA LEU A 249 -10.72 -12.57 22.57
C LEU A 249 -9.30 -13.09 22.34
N MET A 250 -8.36 -12.20 22.01
CA MET A 250 -6.97 -12.56 21.75
C MET A 250 -6.33 -13.28 22.96
N PHE A 251 -6.45 -12.72 24.16
CA PHE A 251 -5.87 -13.31 25.35
C PHE A 251 -6.63 -14.54 25.86
N ASN A 252 -7.96 -14.56 25.69
CA ASN A 252 -8.74 -15.76 26.01
C ASN A 252 -8.41 -16.93 25.09
N ASN A 253 -8.20 -16.69 23.81
CA ASN A 253 -7.71 -17.71 22.87
C ASN A 253 -6.38 -18.31 23.35
N ALA A 254 -5.45 -17.46 23.78
CA ALA A 254 -4.18 -17.92 24.30
C ALA A 254 -4.30 -18.72 25.61
N MET A 255 -5.15 -18.28 26.53
CA MET A 255 -5.42 -19.03 27.78
C MET A 255 -6.16 -20.34 27.52
N HIS A 256 -6.99 -20.41 26.48
CA HIS A 256 -7.72 -21.64 26.13
C HIS A 256 -6.81 -22.67 25.46
N PHE A 257 -5.87 -22.22 24.62
CA PHE A 257 -4.97 -23.11 23.89
C PHE A 257 -3.77 -23.60 24.73
N ASN A 258 -3.22 -22.74 25.59
CA ASN A 258 -2.03 -23.07 26.36
C ASN A 258 -2.39 -23.70 27.72
N GLU A 259 -1.53 -24.58 28.20
CA GLU A 259 -1.69 -25.28 29.47
C GLU A 259 -1.77 -24.31 30.65
N GLU A 260 -2.71 -24.54 31.57
CA GLU A 260 -2.90 -23.70 32.75
C GLU A 260 -1.60 -23.70 33.61
N GLY A 261 -1.15 -22.48 33.95
CA GLY A 261 0.09 -22.29 34.70
C GLY A 261 1.36 -22.18 33.84
N SER A 262 1.27 -22.36 32.50
CA SER A 262 2.37 -22.06 31.60
C SER A 262 2.70 -20.57 31.58
N ASP A 263 3.89 -20.19 31.14
CA ASP A 263 4.30 -18.78 31.07
C ASP A 263 3.40 -17.98 30.13
N ILE A 264 3.05 -18.55 28.96
CA ILE A 264 2.16 -17.89 28.00
C ILE A 264 0.77 -17.66 28.61
N HIS A 265 0.23 -18.66 29.35
CA HIS A 265 -1.06 -18.53 30.03
C HIS A 265 -1.04 -17.43 31.09
N LYS A 266 0.03 -17.35 31.92
CA LYS A 266 0.20 -16.29 32.93
C LYS A 266 0.36 -14.92 32.29
N TRP A 267 1.19 -14.81 31.24
CA TRP A 267 1.37 -13.53 30.53
C TRP A 267 0.08 -13.06 29.88
N ALA A 268 -0.74 -13.95 29.33
CA ALA A 268 -2.05 -13.59 28.80
C ALA A 268 -2.97 -12.99 29.88
N GLN A 269 -2.98 -13.58 31.09
CA GLN A 269 -3.74 -13.04 32.22
C GLN A 269 -3.24 -11.67 32.67
N GLU A 270 -1.93 -11.52 32.81
CA GLU A 270 -1.29 -10.25 33.23
C GLU A 270 -1.52 -9.13 32.21
N LEU A 271 -1.33 -9.43 30.90
CA LEU A 271 -1.56 -8.45 29.84
C LEU A 271 -3.03 -8.07 29.70
N LEU A 272 -3.95 -9.02 29.88
CA LEU A 272 -5.39 -8.71 29.88
C LEU A 272 -5.76 -7.82 31.07
N ALA A 273 -5.22 -8.09 32.26
CA ALA A 273 -5.44 -7.26 33.45
C ALA A 273 -4.88 -5.86 33.24
N GLU A 274 -3.67 -5.72 32.62
CA GLU A 274 -3.07 -4.44 32.30
C GLU A 274 -3.94 -3.67 31.27
N ALA A 275 -4.42 -4.32 30.22
CA ALA A 275 -5.31 -3.68 29.24
C ALA A 275 -6.57 -3.11 29.91
N LYS A 276 -7.24 -3.90 30.79
CA LYS A 276 -8.42 -3.47 31.54
C LYS A 276 -8.12 -2.31 32.49
N ARG A 277 -6.98 -2.37 33.19
CA ARG A 277 -6.53 -1.29 34.06
C ARG A 277 -6.38 0.03 33.29
N VAL A 278 -5.65 -0.01 32.17
CA VAL A 278 -5.42 1.16 31.33
C VAL A 278 -6.70 1.64 30.66
N GLU A 279 -7.62 0.74 30.27
CA GLU A 279 -8.93 1.12 29.76
C GLU A 279 -9.70 2.00 30.78
N VAL A 280 -9.75 1.57 32.04
CA VAL A 280 -10.43 2.34 33.11
C VAL A 280 -9.79 3.71 33.30
N GLU A 281 -8.45 3.76 33.32
CA GLU A 281 -7.71 5.04 33.44
C GLU A 281 -8.00 5.96 32.25
N GLU A 282 -7.98 5.44 31.02
CA GLU A 282 -8.20 6.23 29.82
C GLU A 282 -9.66 6.69 29.65
N ARG A 283 -10.64 5.90 30.16
CA ARG A 283 -12.06 6.32 30.19
C ARG A 283 -12.29 7.45 31.20
N ALA A 284 -11.56 7.48 32.30
CA ALA A 284 -11.66 8.52 33.30
C ALA A 284 -11.06 9.87 32.83
N ARG A 285 -10.20 9.86 31.79
CA ARG A 285 -9.60 11.07 31.25
C ARG A 285 -10.58 11.86 30.38
N PRO A 286 -10.71 13.17 30.58
CA PRO A 286 -11.59 14.00 29.76
C PRO A 286 -11.06 14.12 28.32
N ASP A 287 -11.97 14.21 27.36
CA ASP A 287 -11.63 14.35 25.93
C ASP A 287 -10.78 15.60 25.65
N SER A 288 -10.92 16.65 26.48
CA SER A 288 -10.14 17.89 26.35
C SER A 288 -8.62 17.70 26.43
N GLU A 289 -8.13 16.70 27.18
CA GLU A 289 -6.69 16.41 27.23
C GLU A 289 -6.13 15.94 25.88
N TYR A 290 -6.92 15.16 25.14
CA TYR A 290 -6.52 14.66 23.81
C TYR A 290 -6.60 15.75 22.75
N LEU A 291 -7.53 16.68 22.88
CA LEU A 291 -7.69 17.82 21.97
C LEU A 291 -6.54 18.83 22.12
N GLN A 292 -6.02 19.03 23.31
CA GLN A 292 -4.82 19.85 23.55
C GLN A 292 -3.58 19.22 22.87
N ALA A 293 -3.43 17.91 22.95
CA ALA A 293 -2.35 17.19 22.27
C ALA A 293 -2.44 17.23 20.74
N ALA A 294 -3.62 17.53 20.19
CA ALA A 294 -3.89 17.65 18.75
C ALA A 294 -3.82 19.09 18.23
N GLU A 295 -3.09 19.99 18.91
CA GLU A 295 -2.94 21.39 18.50
C GLU A 295 -4.28 22.14 18.36
N GLY A 296 -5.26 21.77 19.17
CA GLY A 296 -6.60 22.37 19.16
C GLY A 296 -7.47 21.94 17.96
N ARG A 297 -7.07 20.92 17.20
CA ARG A 297 -7.84 20.37 16.07
C ARG A 297 -8.86 19.35 16.59
N ILE A 298 -10.13 19.64 16.43
CA ILE A 298 -11.24 18.77 16.81
C ILE A 298 -11.66 17.98 15.57
N PRO A 299 -11.37 16.66 15.47
CA PRO A 299 -11.71 15.87 14.28
C PRO A 299 -13.22 15.80 14.08
N LEU A 300 -13.65 15.92 12.82
CA LEU A 300 -15.04 15.80 12.42
C LEU A 300 -15.19 14.57 11.48
N PRO A 301 -16.29 13.83 11.56
CA PRO A 301 -16.56 12.73 10.62
C PRO A 301 -16.89 13.26 9.21
N HIS A 302 -17.45 14.44 9.12
CA HIS A 302 -17.75 15.19 7.90
C HIS A 302 -17.95 16.65 8.22
N ILE A 303 -17.90 17.49 7.20
CA ILE A 303 -18.23 18.91 7.26
C ILE A 303 -19.44 19.13 6.34
N VAL A 304 -20.40 19.94 6.77
CA VAL A 304 -21.53 20.38 5.93
C VAL A 304 -21.33 21.86 5.60
N HIS A 305 -21.04 22.14 4.33
CA HIS A 305 -20.77 23.51 3.86
C HIS A 305 -21.52 23.79 2.56
N LYS A 306 -22.22 24.89 2.50
CA LYS A 306 -23.04 25.33 1.34
C LYS A 306 -24.06 24.28 0.87
N GLY A 307 -24.58 23.47 1.79
CA GLY A 307 -25.57 22.43 1.49
C GLY A 307 -24.96 21.09 1.07
N ASP A 308 -23.65 21.01 0.85
CA ASP A 308 -22.93 19.79 0.51
C ASP A 308 -22.25 19.17 1.73
N MET A 309 -22.18 17.84 1.75
CA MET A 309 -21.44 17.08 2.75
C MET A 309 -20.05 16.70 2.21
N TRP A 310 -19.02 17.03 3.00
CA TRP A 310 -17.60 16.77 2.70
C TRP A 310 -17.02 15.82 3.73
N LYS A 311 -16.44 14.71 3.27
CA LYS A 311 -15.90 13.65 4.13
C LYS A 311 -14.56 13.14 3.62
N VAL A 312 -13.85 12.42 4.48
CA VAL A 312 -12.60 11.75 4.09
C VAL A 312 -12.85 10.81 2.91
N GLY A 313 -11.98 10.90 1.91
CA GLY A 313 -12.06 10.14 0.66
C GLY A 313 -12.73 10.89 -0.49
N ASP A 314 -13.47 11.97 -0.24
CA ASP A 314 -14.08 12.76 -1.31
C ASP A 314 -13.02 13.42 -2.19
N TRP A 315 -13.24 13.37 -3.50
CA TRP A 315 -12.48 14.07 -4.50
C TRP A 315 -13.05 15.45 -4.72
N ILE A 316 -12.20 16.47 -4.70
CA ILE A 316 -12.62 17.86 -4.68
C ILE A 316 -11.78 18.73 -5.60
N HIS A 317 -12.39 19.83 -6.01
CA HIS A 317 -11.70 20.98 -6.55
C HIS A 317 -11.53 22.03 -5.45
N ILE A 318 -10.31 22.54 -5.31
CA ILE A 318 -9.97 23.63 -4.40
C ILE A 318 -9.60 24.86 -5.23
N GLN A 319 -9.96 26.02 -4.76
CA GLN A 319 -9.64 27.30 -5.39
C GLN A 319 -8.13 27.40 -5.65
N ASN A 320 -7.74 27.72 -6.88
CA ASN A 320 -6.35 27.90 -7.25
C ASN A 320 -6.02 29.38 -7.36
N PRO A 321 -5.22 29.93 -6.43
CA PRO A 321 -4.83 31.34 -6.48
C PRO A 321 -4.04 31.72 -7.74
N ASN A 322 -3.40 30.74 -8.40
CA ASN A 322 -2.59 30.98 -9.57
C ASN A 322 -3.41 31.00 -10.88
N ASP A 323 -4.53 30.26 -10.93
CA ASP A 323 -5.36 30.15 -12.13
C ASP A 323 -6.78 29.75 -11.75
N ILE A 324 -7.70 30.68 -11.78
CA ILE A 324 -9.11 30.49 -11.42
C ILE A 324 -9.80 29.47 -12.37
N THR A 325 -9.32 29.33 -13.61
CA THR A 325 -9.89 28.41 -14.59
C THR A 325 -9.45 26.96 -14.40
N LYS A 326 -8.39 26.74 -13.62
CA LYS A 326 -7.80 25.42 -13.34
C LYS A 326 -7.75 25.15 -11.84
N PRO A 327 -8.85 24.74 -11.22
CA PRO A 327 -8.87 24.43 -9.80
C PRO A 327 -7.87 23.32 -9.43
N ILE A 328 -7.41 23.31 -8.18
CA ILE A 328 -6.55 22.26 -7.66
C ILE A 328 -7.38 20.99 -7.53
N VAL A 329 -6.93 19.90 -8.13
CA VAL A 329 -7.53 18.57 -7.92
C VAL A 329 -6.93 17.96 -6.66
N ALA A 330 -7.79 17.54 -5.72
CA ALA A 330 -7.34 17.01 -4.45
C ALA A 330 -8.27 15.93 -3.90
N GLN A 331 -7.75 15.14 -2.94
CA GLN A 331 -8.54 14.18 -2.17
C GLN A 331 -8.48 14.53 -0.69
N ILE A 332 -9.64 14.53 0.00
CA ILE A 332 -9.73 14.82 1.44
C ILE A 332 -9.17 13.63 2.24
N TYR A 333 -8.20 13.91 3.10
CA TYR A 333 -7.59 12.94 4.01
C TYR A 333 -7.99 13.12 5.46
N ARG A 334 -8.32 14.36 5.89
CA ARG A 334 -8.78 14.66 7.25
C ARG A 334 -9.75 15.84 7.21
N THR A 335 -10.62 15.86 8.19
CA THR A 335 -11.61 16.91 8.41
C THR A 335 -11.60 17.26 9.90
N TRP A 336 -11.54 18.53 10.25
CA TRP A 336 -11.57 19.00 11.64
C TRP A 336 -12.10 20.43 11.73
N LYS A 337 -12.41 20.85 12.94
CA LYS A 337 -12.61 22.25 13.29
C LYS A 337 -11.59 22.72 14.31
N THR A 338 -11.31 24.01 14.32
CA THR A 338 -10.50 24.67 15.33
C THR A 338 -11.33 25.03 16.56
N ALA A 339 -10.67 25.47 17.63
CA ALA A 339 -11.37 25.98 18.82
C ALA A 339 -12.27 27.19 18.51
N ASN A 340 -12.02 27.90 17.41
CA ASN A 340 -12.81 29.03 16.94
C ASN A 340 -13.94 28.62 15.98
N ASP A 341 -14.29 27.34 15.95
CA ASP A 341 -15.29 26.76 15.04
C ASP A 341 -14.99 26.92 13.52
N GLU A 342 -13.76 27.31 13.15
CA GLU A 342 -13.37 27.30 11.75
C GLU A 342 -13.21 25.86 11.25
N GLU A 343 -13.83 25.54 10.13
CA GLU A 343 -13.78 24.20 9.53
C GLU A 343 -12.66 24.09 8.50
N TRP A 344 -11.89 23.02 8.64
CA TRP A 344 -10.68 22.77 7.85
C TRP A 344 -10.65 21.36 7.30
N ILE A 345 -9.98 21.21 6.18
CA ILE A 345 -9.65 19.92 5.55
C ILE A 345 -8.15 19.81 5.35
N ASN A 346 -7.61 18.61 5.47
CA ASN A 346 -6.31 18.26 4.88
C ASN A 346 -6.54 17.49 3.61
N ALA A 347 -5.95 17.92 2.51
CA ALA A 347 -6.14 17.34 1.20
C ALA A 347 -4.80 17.02 0.53
N CYS A 348 -4.73 15.85 -0.12
CA CYS A 348 -3.61 15.46 -0.96
C CYS A 348 -3.81 16.02 -2.36
N TRP A 349 -2.85 16.79 -2.86
CA TRP A 349 -2.92 17.38 -4.20
C TRP A 349 -2.55 16.38 -5.29
N TYR A 350 -3.23 16.52 -6.42
CA TYR A 350 -2.94 15.84 -7.67
C TYR A 350 -2.58 16.86 -8.73
N TYR A 351 -1.38 16.72 -9.31
CA TYR A 351 -0.92 17.66 -10.33
C TYR A 351 -1.39 17.27 -11.71
N ARG A 352 -1.73 18.26 -12.52
CA ARG A 352 -1.90 18.10 -13.95
C ARG A 352 -0.54 17.98 -14.65
N PRO A 353 -0.46 17.40 -15.86
CA PRO A 353 0.80 17.27 -16.60
C PRO A 353 1.59 18.58 -16.75
N GLU A 354 0.89 19.69 -16.97
CA GLU A 354 1.50 21.01 -17.11
C GLU A 354 2.16 21.55 -15.83
N GLN A 355 1.86 20.96 -14.68
CA GLN A 355 2.44 21.32 -13.37
C GLN A 355 3.67 20.48 -13.01
N THR A 356 4.05 19.53 -13.86
CA THR A 356 5.15 18.59 -13.60
C THR A 356 6.36 18.87 -14.45
N VAL A 357 7.56 18.52 -13.96
CA VAL A 357 8.79 18.50 -14.76
C VAL A 357 8.95 17.11 -15.37
N HIS A 358 9.04 17.02 -16.72
CA HIS A 358 9.10 15.74 -17.39
C HIS A 358 9.81 15.80 -18.75
N GLN A 359 10.14 14.61 -19.25
CA GLN A 359 10.79 14.43 -20.54
C GLN A 359 9.83 14.72 -21.70
N TYR A 360 10.32 15.32 -22.77
CA TYR A 360 9.51 15.77 -23.90
C TYR A 360 8.76 14.64 -24.64
N GLU A 361 9.27 13.41 -24.60
CA GLU A 361 8.64 12.23 -25.21
C GLU A 361 7.46 11.67 -24.38
N LYS A 362 7.25 12.20 -23.16
CA LYS A 362 6.20 11.70 -22.29
C LYS A 362 4.82 12.09 -22.80
N HIS A 363 3.96 11.09 -22.88
CA HIS A 363 2.56 11.24 -23.28
C HIS A 363 1.65 11.04 -22.08
N PHE A 364 0.52 11.74 -22.06
CA PHE A 364 -0.46 11.74 -20.98
C PHE A 364 -1.86 11.46 -21.52
N PHE A 365 -2.76 10.93 -20.69
CA PHE A 365 -4.19 10.95 -21.01
C PHE A 365 -4.71 12.39 -20.99
N ALA A 366 -5.76 12.69 -21.77
CA ALA A 366 -6.30 14.04 -21.89
C ALA A 366 -6.66 14.69 -20.54
N ASN A 367 -7.24 13.89 -19.61
CA ASN A 367 -7.61 14.34 -18.26
C ASN A 367 -6.72 13.65 -17.19
N GLU A 368 -5.43 13.48 -17.47
CA GLU A 368 -4.53 12.85 -16.51
C GLU A 368 -4.19 13.79 -15.36
N VAL A 369 -4.18 13.22 -14.16
CA VAL A 369 -3.60 13.81 -12.98
C VAL A 369 -2.66 12.81 -12.31
N VAL A 370 -1.64 13.28 -11.61
CA VAL A 370 -0.67 12.44 -10.91
C VAL A 370 -0.69 12.73 -9.43
N LYS A 371 -0.71 11.69 -8.61
CA LYS A 371 -0.68 11.83 -7.16
C LYS A 371 0.67 12.39 -6.72
N THR A 372 0.63 13.42 -5.86
CA THR A 372 1.84 14.01 -5.26
C THR A 372 2.01 13.60 -3.80
N GLY A 373 3.12 14.00 -3.20
CA GLY A 373 3.34 13.95 -1.75
C GLY A 373 2.85 15.21 -1.01
N GLN A 374 2.15 16.12 -1.68
CA GLN A 374 1.69 17.39 -1.09
C GLN A 374 0.37 17.21 -0.35
N TYR A 375 0.46 17.15 0.98
CA TYR A 375 -0.69 17.20 1.89
C TYR A 375 -0.77 18.60 2.46
N ARG A 376 -1.86 19.31 2.19
CA ARG A 376 -2.04 20.72 2.59
C ARG A 376 -3.35 20.91 3.33
N ASP A 377 -3.30 21.84 4.30
CA ASP A 377 -4.48 22.28 5.03
C ASP A 377 -5.18 23.41 4.28
N HIS A 378 -6.49 23.31 4.13
CA HIS A 378 -7.33 24.27 3.44
C HIS A 378 -8.55 24.58 4.30
N LYS A 379 -9.01 25.84 4.29
CA LYS A 379 -10.34 26.17 4.82
C LYS A 379 -11.42 25.57 3.93
N ILE A 380 -12.53 25.15 4.52
CA ILE A 380 -13.64 24.58 3.77
C ILE A 380 -14.20 25.56 2.73
N ASP A 381 -14.07 26.88 2.97
CA ASP A 381 -14.50 27.93 2.04
C ASP A 381 -13.76 27.92 0.70
N GLU A 382 -12.53 27.36 0.65
CA GLU A 382 -11.72 27.22 -0.56
C GLU A 382 -12.19 26.06 -1.45
N VAL A 383 -13.05 25.18 -0.93
CA VAL A 383 -13.60 24.05 -1.71
C VAL A 383 -14.70 24.54 -2.65
N LEU A 384 -14.57 24.21 -3.94
CA LEU A 384 -15.47 24.67 -4.98
C LEU A 384 -16.59 23.66 -5.26
N ASN A 385 -16.23 22.44 -5.64
CA ASN A 385 -17.16 21.37 -5.99
C ASN A 385 -16.49 19.98 -5.90
N LYS A 386 -17.29 18.93 -6.12
CA LYS A 386 -16.80 17.55 -6.21
C LYS A 386 -16.29 17.26 -7.62
N CYS A 387 -15.21 16.48 -7.68
CA CYS A 387 -14.74 15.84 -8.88
C CYS A 387 -14.54 14.34 -8.62
N PHE A 388 -13.98 13.61 -9.57
CA PHE A 388 -13.67 12.19 -9.38
C PHE A 388 -12.35 11.81 -10.04
N VAL A 389 -11.50 11.07 -9.32
CA VAL A 389 -10.24 10.56 -9.89
C VAL A 389 -10.29 9.04 -9.93
N MET A 390 -10.12 8.48 -11.12
CA MET A 390 -10.15 7.05 -11.37
C MET A 390 -8.76 6.49 -11.61
N PHE A 391 -8.52 5.30 -11.12
CA PHE A 391 -7.37 4.54 -11.56
C PHE A 391 -7.49 4.15 -13.04
N TYR A 392 -6.40 4.23 -13.79
CA TYR A 392 -6.39 4.11 -15.26
C TYR A 392 -7.01 2.79 -15.77
N THR A 393 -6.86 1.68 -15.05
CA THR A 393 -7.44 0.39 -15.45
C THR A 393 -8.97 0.41 -15.38
N ARG A 394 -9.54 1.08 -14.36
CA ARG A 394 -10.99 1.25 -14.21
C ARG A 394 -11.53 2.30 -15.18
N TYR A 395 -10.79 3.39 -15.39
CA TYR A 395 -11.13 4.43 -16.35
C TYR A 395 -11.31 3.91 -17.78
N ASN A 396 -10.51 2.90 -18.17
CA ASN A 396 -10.61 2.22 -19.45
C ASN A 396 -11.80 1.26 -19.55
N ARG A 397 -12.36 0.80 -18.42
CA ARG A 397 -13.46 -0.17 -18.36
C ARG A 397 -14.82 0.46 -18.29
N GLY A 398 -14.97 1.66 -17.72
CA GLY A 398 -16.25 2.29 -17.48
C GLY A 398 -16.17 3.65 -16.82
N ARG A 399 -17.30 4.09 -16.29
CA ARG A 399 -17.43 5.34 -15.51
C ARG A 399 -18.17 5.04 -14.21
N PRO A 400 -17.94 5.83 -13.14
CA PRO A 400 -18.67 5.66 -11.90
C PRO A 400 -20.16 5.90 -12.13
N ARG A 401 -21.00 5.03 -11.54
CA ARG A 401 -22.45 5.20 -11.52
C ARG A 401 -22.83 6.33 -10.56
N ASN A 402 -23.93 7.00 -10.83
CA ASN A 402 -24.51 8.02 -9.94
C ASN A 402 -23.62 9.25 -9.66
N LEU A 403 -22.70 9.60 -10.57
CA LEU A 403 -22.06 10.91 -10.49
C LEU A 403 -23.04 12.03 -10.82
N PRO A 404 -23.00 13.15 -10.08
CA PRO A 404 -23.74 14.34 -10.45
C PRO A 404 -23.44 14.78 -11.89
N PRO A 405 -24.41 15.32 -12.63
CA PRO A 405 -24.15 15.86 -13.95
C PRO A 405 -23.06 16.93 -13.89
N ASN A 406 -22.20 16.97 -14.91
CA ASN A 406 -21.05 17.88 -15.03
C ASN A 406 -19.90 17.64 -14.02
N THR A 407 -19.88 16.49 -13.33
CA THR A 407 -18.72 16.12 -12.50
C THR A 407 -17.53 15.78 -13.41
N GLU A 408 -16.42 16.50 -13.24
CA GLU A 408 -15.18 16.20 -13.96
C GLU A 408 -14.56 14.89 -13.46
N VAL A 409 -14.22 14.01 -14.42
CA VAL A 409 -13.59 12.73 -14.15
C VAL A 409 -12.16 12.73 -14.68
N TYR A 410 -11.22 12.58 -13.78
CA TYR A 410 -9.79 12.49 -14.07
C TYR A 410 -9.31 11.03 -14.05
N VAL A 411 -8.17 10.81 -14.70
CA VAL A 411 -7.49 9.52 -14.70
C VAL A 411 -6.12 9.65 -14.03
N CYS A 412 -5.76 8.68 -13.18
CA CYS A 412 -4.46 8.63 -12.51
C CYS A 412 -3.78 7.29 -12.79
N GLU A 413 -2.51 7.33 -13.24
CA GLU A 413 -1.67 6.14 -13.49
C GLU A 413 -0.43 6.12 -12.61
N ALA A 414 0.06 7.28 -12.15
CA ALA A 414 1.35 7.40 -11.51
C ALA A 414 1.34 8.34 -10.30
N ARG A 415 2.30 8.11 -9.40
CA ARG A 415 2.72 9.07 -8.38
C ARG A 415 3.86 9.92 -8.95
N TYR A 416 3.88 11.19 -8.64
CA TYR A 416 4.94 12.12 -9.02
C TYR A 416 5.80 12.48 -7.81
N ASN A 417 7.09 12.19 -7.92
CA ASN A 417 8.09 12.66 -6.94
C ASN A 417 8.64 14.00 -7.40
N GLU A 418 8.34 15.06 -6.68
CA GLU A 418 8.69 16.44 -7.01
C GLU A 418 10.18 16.72 -6.87
N VAL A 419 10.85 16.07 -5.91
CA VAL A 419 12.30 16.27 -5.68
C VAL A 419 13.12 15.64 -6.80
N GLN A 420 12.71 14.46 -7.26
CA GLN A 420 13.41 13.70 -8.29
C GLN A 420 12.82 13.90 -9.68
N HIS A 421 11.72 14.64 -9.82
CA HIS A 421 10.96 14.78 -11.06
C HIS A 421 10.63 13.42 -11.71
N LYS A 422 10.26 12.42 -10.89
CA LYS A 422 10.07 11.03 -11.33
C LYS A 422 8.61 10.61 -11.22
N PHE A 423 8.12 9.90 -12.24
CA PHE A 423 6.82 9.26 -12.25
C PHE A 423 6.96 7.80 -11.88
N ASN A 424 6.37 7.40 -10.77
CA ASN A 424 6.33 6.03 -10.31
C ASN A 424 4.93 5.46 -10.60
N LYS A 425 4.86 4.40 -11.43
CA LYS A 425 3.60 3.77 -11.78
C LYS A 425 2.97 3.17 -10.53
N ILE A 426 1.70 3.47 -10.30
CA ILE A 426 0.93 2.90 -9.19
C ILE A 426 0.67 1.43 -9.48
N LYS A 427 1.06 0.55 -8.55
CA LYS A 427 0.79 -0.89 -8.63
C LYS A 427 -0.61 -1.18 -8.09
N THR A 428 -0.91 -0.72 -6.88
CA THR A 428 -2.15 -0.94 -6.16
C THR A 428 -2.84 0.40 -5.89
N TRP A 429 -4.08 0.58 -6.37
CA TRP A 429 -4.81 1.85 -6.19
C TRP A 429 -5.17 2.12 -4.74
N ALA A 430 -5.49 1.05 -3.98
CA ALA A 430 -5.82 1.14 -2.56
C ALA A 430 -4.73 1.86 -1.75
N SER A 431 -3.43 1.69 -2.09
CA SER A 431 -2.31 2.39 -1.45
C SER A 431 -2.30 3.92 -1.66
N CYS A 432 -3.14 4.43 -2.54
CA CYS A 432 -3.29 5.86 -2.83
C CYS A 432 -4.46 6.51 -2.11
N LEU A 433 -5.28 5.72 -1.42
CA LEU A 433 -6.51 6.18 -0.78
C LEU A 433 -6.34 6.35 0.74
N PRO A 434 -7.11 7.25 1.38
CA PRO A 434 -7.21 7.29 2.83
C PRO A 434 -7.68 5.96 3.41
N ASP A 435 -7.21 5.63 4.61
CA ASP A 435 -7.50 4.35 5.28
C ASP A 435 -9.00 4.08 5.46
N GLU A 436 -9.80 5.13 5.66
CA GLU A 436 -11.25 5.06 5.88
C GLU A 436 -12.06 4.61 4.64
N VAL A 437 -11.47 4.76 3.44
CA VAL A 437 -12.13 4.44 2.17
C VAL A 437 -11.35 3.43 1.32
N ARG A 438 -10.23 2.93 1.82
CA ARG A 438 -9.34 2.02 1.08
C ARG A 438 -10.03 0.75 0.62
N ASP A 439 -10.85 0.17 1.49
CA ASP A 439 -11.58 -1.08 1.23
C ASP A 439 -12.97 -0.86 0.59
N LYS A 440 -13.34 0.41 0.35
CA LYS A 440 -14.65 0.74 -0.25
C LYS A 440 -14.51 0.79 -1.76
N ASP A 441 -15.31 -0.02 -2.44
CA ASP A 441 -15.47 0.05 -3.88
C ASP A 441 -16.65 0.96 -4.27
N TYR A 442 -16.68 1.37 -5.53
CA TYR A 442 -17.78 2.16 -6.11
C TYR A 442 -18.35 1.45 -7.33
N GLU A 443 -19.66 1.56 -7.50
CA GLU A 443 -20.37 1.00 -8.64
C GLU A 443 -19.98 1.71 -9.95
N MET A 444 -19.89 0.93 -11.02
CA MET A 444 -19.49 1.39 -12.34
C MET A 444 -20.48 0.98 -13.41
N ASP A 445 -20.73 1.88 -14.33
CA ASP A 445 -21.31 1.56 -15.62
C ASP A 445 -20.20 1.18 -16.58
N LEU A 446 -20.15 -0.10 -16.92
CA LEU A 446 -19.11 -0.65 -17.78
C LEU A 446 -19.38 -0.35 -19.24
N PHE A 447 -18.34 -0.13 -20.02
CA PHE A 447 -18.43 -0.09 -21.48
C PHE A 447 -18.58 -1.53 -22.01
N ASP A 448 -19.24 -1.68 -23.18
CA ASP A 448 -19.40 -2.98 -23.85
C ASP A 448 -18.06 -3.69 -24.08
N ALA A 449 -16.99 -2.94 -24.32
CA ALA A 449 -15.63 -3.42 -24.39
C ALA A 449 -14.65 -2.41 -23.75
N PRO A 450 -13.55 -2.87 -23.11
CA PRO A 450 -12.56 -1.96 -22.57
C PRO A 450 -11.97 -1.04 -23.64
N ARG A 451 -12.01 0.26 -23.40
CA ARG A 451 -11.50 1.26 -24.34
C ARG A 451 -10.00 1.47 -24.11
N LYS A 452 -9.20 1.32 -25.16
CA LYS A 452 -7.80 1.76 -25.16
C LYS A 452 -7.75 3.25 -25.46
N ILE A 453 -7.75 4.08 -24.42
CA ILE A 453 -7.65 5.53 -24.58
C ILE A 453 -6.22 5.89 -24.96
N LYS A 454 -6.07 6.62 -26.06
CA LYS A 454 -4.76 7.07 -26.52
C LYS A 454 -4.24 8.21 -25.66
N LYS A 455 -2.95 8.17 -25.35
CA LYS A 455 -2.25 9.29 -24.73
C LYS A 455 -1.85 10.31 -25.80
N VAL A 456 -1.89 11.57 -25.42
CA VAL A 456 -1.51 12.72 -26.25
C VAL A 456 -0.14 13.24 -25.80
N PRO A 457 0.61 13.95 -26.67
CA PRO A 457 1.86 14.60 -26.29
C PRO A 457 1.70 15.54 -25.10
N SER A 458 2.80 15.85 -24.43
CA SER A 458 2.82 16.78 -23.31
C SER A 458 2.23 18.16 -23.69
N PRO A 459 1.39 18.74 -22.80
CA PRO A 459 0.91 20.11 -23.01
C PRO A 459 2.03 21.16 -22.93
N LEU A 460 3.18 20.82 -22.39
CA LEU A 460 4.36 21.69 -22.30
C LEU A 460 5.31 21.59 -23.51
N LEU A 461 4.96 20.82 -24.53
CA LEU A 461 5.87 20.58 -25.67
C LEU A 461 6.29 21.89 -26.37
N HIS A 462 5.41 22.89 -26.36
CA HIS A 462 5.69 24.22 -26.92
C HIS A 462 6.74 25.02 -26.13
N LEU A 463 7.05 24.65 -24.90
CA LEU A 463 8.09 25.28 -24.07
C LEU A 463 9.49 24.66 -24.31
N LEU A 464 9.60 23.59 -25.08
CA LEU A 464 10.87 22.98 -25.41
C LEU A 464 11.63 23.90 -26.38
N LYS A 465 12.84 24.30 -25.98
CA LYS A 465 13.73 25.11 -26.85
C LYS A 465 14.26 24.26 -27.98
N ASP A 466 14.39 24.82 -29.17
CA ASP A 466 14.91 24.12 -30.36
C ASP A 466 16.37 23.64 -30.16
N ASP A 467 17.16 24.41 -29.40
CA ASP A 467 18.55 24.13 -29.06
C ASP A 467 18.76 23.30 -27.81
N ALA A 468 17.68 22.82 -27.16
CA ALA A 468 17.73 22.01 -25.94
C ALA A 468 18.58 20.74 -26.14
N LYS A 469 19.50 20.47 -25.22
CA LYS A 469 20.39 19.30 -25.20
C LYS A 469 20.04 18.33 -24.11
N GLU A 470 20.44 17.07 -24.25
CA GLU A 470 20.27 16.02 -23.23
C GLU A 470 21.10 16.30 -21.96
N THR A 471 22.08 17.14 -22.03
CA THR A 471 23.00 17.55 -20.94
C THR A 471 22.55 18.79 -20.19
N ASP A 472 21.53 19.49 -20.67
CA ASP A 472 21.07 20.72 -20.03
C ASP A 472 20.53 20.41 -18.61
N ALA A 473 20.66 21.41 -17.71
CA ALA A 473 20.10 21.30 -16.36
C ALA A 473 18.58 21.09 -16.41
N LEU A 474 18.05 20.29 -15.46
CA LEU A 474 16.61 20.08 -15.37
C LEU A 474 15.92 21.42 -15.06
N PRO A 475 14.84 21.77 -15.78
CA PRO A 475 14.09 22.98 -15.49
C PRO A 475 13.47 22.90 -14.11
N GLN A 476 13.35 24.04 -13.46
CA GLN A 476 12.66 24.16 -12.18
C GLN A 476 11.20 24.57 -12.42
N PRO A 477 10.24 24.01 -11.64
CA PRO A 477 8.86 24.44 -11.75
C PRO A 477 8.67 25.87 -11.27
N GLU A 478 7.76 26.61 -11.90
CA GLU A 478 7.44 27.98 -11.54
C GLU A 478 6.40 28.02 -10.41
N TRP A 479 6.82 28.47 -9.23
CA TRP A 479 5.97 28.67 -8.06
C TRP A 479 5.64 30.15 -7.87
N LYS A 480 4.35 30.51 -7.80
CA LYS A 480 3.92 31.89 -7.50
C LYS A 480 3.32 32.03 -6.13
N HIS A 481 2.54 31.06 -5.69
CA HIS A 481 1.86 31.09 -4.39
C HIS A 481 2.25 29.86 -3.56
N PRO A 482 2.59 30.00 -2.28
CA PRO A 482 3.05 28.87 -1.45
C PRO A 482 1.97 27.82 -1.18
N ASN A 483 0.69 28.20 -1.23
CA ASN A 483 -0.45 27.32 -1.00
C ASN A 483 -1.18 26.97 -2.30
N ALA A 484 -0.45 26.86 -3.42
CA ALA A 484 -0.96 26.40 -4.70
C ALA A 484 0.09 25.56 -5.43
N PRO A 485 -0.31 24.63 -6.33
CA PRO A 485 0.62 23.91 -7.19
C PRO A 485 1.44 24.84 -8.08
N PRO A 486 2.56 24.37 -8.66
CA PRO A 486 3.30 25.15 -9.66
C PRO A 486 2.38 25.69 -10.78
N VAL A 487 2.62 26.91 -11.21
CA VAL A 487 1.90 27.51 -12.35
C VAL A 487 2.24 26.76 -13.63
N ALA A 488 3.54 26.50 -13.81
CA ALA A 488 4.08 25.71 -14.90
C ALA A 488 5.17 24.79 -14.38
N GLY A 489 5.20 23.59 -14.88
CA GLY A 489 6.30 22.65 -14.70
C GLY A 489 7.45 22.96 -15.65
N GLY A 490 8.06 21.91 -16.16
CA GLY A 490 9.15 22.04 -17.12
C GLY A 490 9.24 20.84 -18.06
N ILE A 491 9.85 21.08 -19.21
CA ILE A 491 10.08 20.04 -20.21
C ILE A 491 11.56 19.98 -20.58
N HIS A 492 12.09 18.77 -20.78
CA HIS A 492 13.52 18.56 -21.06
C HIS A 492 13.76 17.37 -21.99
N LYS A 493 14.96 17.31 -22.58
CA LYS A 493 15.46 16.18 -23.39
C LYS A 493 16.33 15.22 -22.59
N HIS A 494 16.66 15.52 -21.34
CA HIS A 494 17.57 14.74 -20.50
C HIS A 494 17.14 13.27 -20.42
N ARG A 495 17.98 12.34 -20.88
CA ARG A 495 17.78 10.90 -20.74
C ARG A 495 18.25 10.47 -19.36
N ARG A 496 17.37 9.89 -18.56
CA ARG A 496 17.79 9.23 -17.33
C ARG A 496 18.50 7.92 -17.70
N HIS A 497 19.82 7.86 -17.49
CA HIS A 497 20.54 6.59 -17.51
C HIS A 497 19.90 5.66 -16.46
N PRO A 498 19.71 4.35 -16.77
CA PRO A 498 19.47 3.36 -15.73
C PRO A 498 20.64 3.48 -14.75
N GLN A 499 20.35 3.53 -13.45
CA GLN A 499 21.35 3.67 -12.38
C GLN A 499 22.48 2.66 -12.60
N VAL A 500 23.64 3.14 -13.01
CA VAL A 500 24.91 2.43 -12.82
C VAL A 500 25.19 2.58 -11.33
N SER A 501 25.09 1.48 -10.58
CA SER A 501 25.57 1.42 -9.22
C SER A 501 27.05 1.80 -9.23
N PHE A 502 27.39 2.94 -8.63
CA PHE A 502 28.78 3.25 -8.30
C PHE A 502 29.26 2.25 -7.25
N SER A 503 29.82 1.15 -7.72
CA SER A 503 30.76 0.34 -6.94
C SER A 503 32.02 1.18 -6.81
N SER A 504 32.39 1.44 -5.57
CA SER A 504 33.59 2.14 -5.16
C SER A 504 34.83 1.70 -5.95
N CYS A 505 35.38 2.55 -6.76
CA CYS A 505 36.80 2.49 -7.11
C CYS A 505 37.58 3.19 -5.97
N VAL A 506 38.14 2.37 -5.10
CA VAL A 506 39.33 2.74 -4.35
C VAL A 506 40.46 2.69 -5.36
N VAL A 507 41.10 3.80 -5.59
CA VAL A 507 42.41 3.88 -6.25
C VAL A 507 43.36 4.44 -5.22
N GLU A 508 44.47 3.73 -5.11
CA GLU A 508 45.71 3.87 -4.38
C GLU A 508 46.11 5.26 -3.87
#